data_827b09f18e80f6b23647939f387729d8
#
_entry.id   827b09f18e80f6b23647939f387729d8
#
_cell.length_a   1.000
_cell.length_b   1.000
_cell.length_c   1.000
_cell.angle_alpha   90.00
_cell.angle_beta   90.00
_cell.angle_gamma   90.00
#
_symmetry.space_group_name_H-M   'P 1'
#
loop_
_entity.id
_entity.type
_entity.pdbx_description
1 polymer ?
#
loop_
_entity_poly.entity_id
_entity_poly.type
_entity_poly.pdbx_seq_one_letter_code
_entity_poly.pdbx_strand_id
1 'polypeptide(L)'
;GADLGAVAERMAVKQAVQRGDVEDAIDRVNDLNPEILDTGAGVFFRLQQQRLIELIRAGRVDEALEFAQEELAPRGEENAAYLEELERTVALLAFEDPATSAPSTLAELLDVSQRDKAAAELNAAILASQGHEKDPKLPSVLRMLLWLQGQLDGRVAYPKVTDLTTALLHDPPSL
;
A
#
# COMPACT_ATOMS: atom_id res chain seq x y z
N GLY A 1 16.86 11.75 -13.31
CA GLY A 1 17.37 11.76 -11.91
C GLY A 1 16.31 11.36 -10.87
N ALA A 2 15.04 11.70 -11.09
CA ALA A 2 13.96 11.42 -10.12
C ALA A 2 13.61 9.90 -9.99
N ASP A 3 13.82 9.13 -11.03
CA ASP A 3 13.44 7.71 -11.04
C ASP A 3 14.42 6.83 -10.23
N LEU A 4 15.70 7.17 -10.19
CA LEU A 4 16.71 6.45 -9.40
C LEU A 4 16.55 6.66 -7.90
N GLY A 5 16.14 7.87 -7.46
CA GLY A 5 15.83 8.16 -6.06
C GLY A 5 14.66 7.31 -5.55
N ALA A 6 13.55 7.31 -6.30
CA ALA A 6 12.37 6.54 -5.95
C ALA A 6 12.64 5.01 -5.91
N VAL A 7 13.51 4.50 -6.77
CA VAL A 7 13.95 3.09 -6.73
C VAL A 7 14.77 2.82 -5.47
N ALA A 8 15.71 3.71 -5.12
CA ALA A 8 16.55 3.54 -3.94
C ALA A 8 15.71 3.55 -2.64
N GLU A 9 14.76 4.46 -2.52
CA GLU A 9 13.84 4.55 -1.38
C GLU A 9 12.99 3.29 -1.23
N ARG A 10 12.39 2.80 -2.32
CA ARG A 10 11.63 1.53 -2.29
C ARG A 10 12.51 0.34 -1.88
N MET A 11 13.76 0.30 -2.37
CA MET A 11 14.71 -0.74 -1.96
C MET A 11 15.02 -0.65 -0.47
N ALA A 12 15.18 0.55 0.08
CA ALA A 12 15.42 0.76 1.50
C ALA A 12 14.22 0.28 2.36
N VAL A 13 12.99 0.62 1.95
CA VAL A 13 11.76 0.11 2.59
C VAL A 13 11.72 -1.42 2.57
N LYS A 14 11.92 -2.03 1.41
CA LYS A 14 11.94 -3.49 1.27
C LYS A 14 12.97 -4.14 2.19
N GLN A 15 14.18 -3.59 2.23
CA GLN A 15 15.26 -4.10 3.07
C GLN A 15 14.95 -3.96 4.57
N ALA A 16 14.27 -2.89 4.99
CA ALA A 16 13.84 -2.70 6.37
C ALA A 16 12.89 -3.84 6.80
N VAL A 17 11.87 -4.15 6.01
CA VAL A 17 10.96 -5.28 6.29
C VAL A 17 11.71 -6.61 6.31
N GLN A 18 12.61 -6.85 5.36
CA GLN A 18 13.39 -8.10 5.29
C GLN A 18 14.33 -8.30 6.48
N ARG A 19 14.83 -7.22 7.07
CA ARG A 19 15.60 -7.27 8.34
C ARG A 19 14.72 -7.49 9.56
N GLY A 20 13.40 -7.36 9.44
CA GLY A 20 12.45 -7.41 10.54
C GLY A 20 12.23 -6.07 11.23
N ASP A 21 12.79 -4.99 10.71
CA ASP A 21 12.63 -3.62 11.20
C ASP A 21 11.40 -2.98 10.56
N VAL A 22 10.24 -3.39 11.09
CA VAL A 22 8.94 -2.97 10.53
C VAL A 22 8.66 -1.49 10.83
N GLU A 23 9.14 -0.98 11.97
CA GLU A 23 8.97 0.43 12.34
C GLU A 23 9.71 1.34 11.34
N ASP A 24 10.98 1.07 11.07
CA ASP A 24 11.76 1.81 10.07
C ASP A 24 11.09 1.74 8.68
N ALA A 25 10.50 0.60 8.35
CA ALA A 25 9.77 0.46 7.08
C ALA A 25 8.52 1.36 7.02
N ILE A 26 7.72 1.41 8.09
CA ILE A 26 6.52 2.25 8.19
C ILE A 26 6.90 3.74 8.12
N ASP A 27 7.91 4.16 8.86
CA ASP A 27 8.39 5.54 8.85
C ASP A 27 8.83 5.97 7.45
N ARG A 28 9.61 5.14 6.75
CA ARG A 28 10.03 5.40 5.37
C ARG A 28 8.87 5.48 4.38
N VAL A 29 7.84 4.63 4.55
CA VAL A 29 6.66 4.69 3.69
C VAL A 29 5.87 5.97 3.95
N ASN A 30 5.73 6.39 5.21
CA ASN A 30 5.08 7.64 5.57
C ASN A 30 5.84 8.86 5.02
N ASP A 31 7.17 8.81 5.00
CA ASP A 31 8.00 9.86 4.37
C ASP A 31 7.81 9.90 2.85
N LEU A 32 7.58 8.74 2.21
CA LEU A 32 7.31 8.66 0.77
C LEU A 32 5.90 9.17 0.43
N ASN A 33 4.89 8.59 1.02
CA ASN A 33 3.48 8.95 0.86
C ASN A 33 2.63 8.28 1.95
N PRO A 34 2.13 9.04 2.94
CA PRO A 34 1.32 8.48 4.02
C PRO A 34 0.00 7.85 3.53
N GLU A 35 -0.55 8.28 2.39
CA GLU A 35 -1.78 7.72 1.83
C GLU A 35 -1.66 6.22 1.50
N ILE A 36 -0.44 5.70 1.30
CA ILE A 36 -0.22 4.28 0.99
C ILE A 36 -0.73 3.38 2.12
N LEU A 37 -0.44 3.74 3.35
CA LEU A 37 -0.86 2.98 4.54
C LEU A 37 -2.28 3.34 4.98
N ASP A 38 -2.71 4.59 4.79
CA ASP A 38 -4.06 5.04 5.12
C ASP A 38 -5.13 4.37 4.25
N THR A 39 -4.88 4.25 2.95
CA THR A 39 -5.79 3.59 2.00
C THR A 39 -5.58 2.08 1.93
N GLY A 40 -4.39 1.60 2.24
CA GLY A 40 -3.97 0.21 2.20
C GLY A 40 -4.16 -0.52 3.54
N ALA A 41 -5.37 -0.54 4.11
CA ALA A 41 -5.64 -1.15 5.41
C ALA A 41 -5.11 -2.59 5.55
N GLY A 42 -5.18 -3.40 4.49
CA GLY A 42 -4.65 -4.77 4.46
C GLY A 42 -3.13 -4.81 4.55
N VAL A 43 -2.43 -3.92 3.84
CA VAL A 43 -0.97 -3.84 3.85
C VAL A 43 -0.49 -3.36 5.22
N PHE A 44 -1.15 -2.35 5.79
CA PHE A 44 -0.83 -1.85 7.12
C PHE A 44 -1.05 -2.92 8.19
N PHE A 45 -2.18 -3.65 8.15
CA PHE A 45 -2.43 -4.77 9.06
C PHE A 45 -1.33 -5.84 8.94
N ARG A 46 -0.93 -6.20 7.72
CA ARG A 46 0.14 -7.18 7.48
C ARG A 46 1.48 -6.73 8.07
N LEU A 47 1.82 -5.45 7.96
CA LEU A 47 3.04 -4.89 8.57
C LEU A 47 2.97 -4.95 10.09
N GLN A 48 1.84 -4.58 10.69
CA GLN A 48 1.65 -4.65 12.14
C GLN A 48 1.65 -6.10 12.65
N GLN A 49 1.07 -7.03 11.90
CA GLN A 49 1.17 -8.46 12.20
C GLN A 49 2.62 -8.94 12.16
N GLN A 50 3.39 -8.52 11.15
CA GLN A 50 4.82 -8.86 11.07
C GLN A 50 5.60 -8.29 12.26
N ARG A 51 5.29 -7.07 12.70
CA ARG A 51 5.88 -6.49 13.92
C ARG A 51 5.58 -7.34 15.17
N LEU A 52 4.34 -7.79 15.32
CA LEU A 52 3.97 -8.71 16.40
C LEU A 52 4.78 -10.01 16.34
N ILE A 53 4.93 -10.58 15.14
CA ILE A 53 5.74 -11.79 14.93
C ILE A 53 7.21 -11.55 15.33
N GLU A 54 7.78 -10.39 15.02
CA GLU A 54 9.15 -10.05 15.42
C GLU A 54 9.30 -9.92 16.94
N LEU A 55 8.31 -9.34 17.63
CA LEU A 55 8.29 -9.27 19.08
C LEU A 55 8.23 -10.67 19.71
N ILE A 56 7.39 -11.55 19.18
CA ILE A 56 7.30 -12.95 19.62
C ILE A 56 8.62 -13.68 19.36
N ARG A 57 9.23 -13.49 18.21
CA ARG A 57 10.53 -14.10 17.85
C ARG A 57 11.66 -13.63 18.78
N ALA A 58 11.60 -12.38 19.21
CA ALA A 58 12.56 -11.80 20.16
C ALA A 58 12.31 -12.24 21.62
N GLY A 59 11.23 -12.99 21.89
CA GLY A 59 10.84 -13.40 23.25
C GLY A 59 10.28 -12.28 24.11
N ARG A 60 9.87 -11.16 23.52
CA ARG A 60 9.32 -9.96 24.19
C ARG A 60 7.81 -10.14 24.41
N VAL A 61 7.45 -11.11 25.24
CA VAL A 61 6.05 -11.58 25.40
C VAL A 61 5.12 -10.47 25.91
N ASP A 62 5.53 -9.73 26.92
CA ASP A 62 4.70 -8.66 27.51
C ASP A 62 4.42 -7.56 26.51
N GLU A 63 5.43 -7.12 25.78
CA GLU A 63 5.31 -6.11 24.73
C GLU A 63 4.49 -6.61 23.53
N ALA A 64 4.63 -7.89 23.19
CA ALA A 64 3.83 -8.51 22.13
C ALA A 64 2.34 -8.52 22.50
N LEU A 65 1.99 -8.82 23.75
CA LEU A 65 0.61 -8.80 24.24
C LEU A 65 0.03 -7.40 24.28
N GLU A 66 0.77 -6.42 24.80
CA GLU A 66 0.38 -5.01 24.84
C GLU A 66 0.15 -4.51 23.42
N PHE A 67 1.10 -4.73 22.53
CA PHE A 67 0.99 -4.33 21.12
C PHE A 67 -0.21 -4.97 20.40
N ALA A 68 -0.47 -6.27 20.64
CA ALA A 68 -1.61 -6.95 20.06
C ALA A 68 -2.95 -6.37 20.56
N GLN A 69 -3.04 -6.01 21.83
CA GLN A 69 -4.26 -5.44 22.42
C GLN A 69 -4.51 -3.99 21.99
N GLU A 70 -3.48 -3.17 21.94
CA GLU A 70 -3.63 -1.73 21.66
C GLU A 70 -3.73 -1.42 20.18
N GLU A 71 -2.91 -2.08 19.35
CA GLU A 71 -2.76 -1.73 17.94
C GLU A 71 -3.54 -2.65 16.99
N LEU A 72 -3.61 -3.95 17.29
CA LEU A 72 -4.18 -4.93 16.37
C LEU A 72 -5.62 -5.33 16.70
N ALA A 73 -6.00 -5.43 17.97
CA ALA A 73 -7.33 -5.86 18.35
C ALA A 73 -8.44 -4.93 17.83
N PRO A 74 -8.32 -3.59 17.86
CA PRO A 74 -9.34 -2.70 17.30
C PRO A 74 -9.57 -2.93 15.80
N ARG A 75 -8.50 -3.24 15.05
CA ARG A 75 -8.57 -3.54 13.62
C ARG A 75 -9.17 -4.92 13.33
N GLY A 76 -8.92 -5.88 14.22
CA GLY A 76 -9.55 -7.20 14.17
C GLY A 76 -11.06 -7.13 14.39
N GLU A 77 -11.54 -6.24 15.25
CA GLU A 77 -12.98 -6.02 15.48
C GLU A 77 -13.68 -5.47 14.22
N GLU A 78 -12.99 -4.66 13.43
CA GLU A 78 -13.51 -4.10 12.18
C GLU A 78 -13.57 -5.12 11.04
N ASN A 79 -12.71 -6.14 11.05
CA ASN A 79 -12.60 -7.11 9.96
C ASN A 79 -12.31 -8.52 10.49
N ALA A 80 -13.28 -9.43 10.29
CA ALA A 80 -13.19 -10.81 10.75
C ALA A 80 -11.96 -11.58 10.21
N ALA A 81 -11.49 -11.27 9.01
CA ALA A 81 -10.29 -11.90 8.45
C ALA A 81 -9.02 -11.46 9.21
N TYR A 82 -8.97 -10.19 9.64
CA TYR A 82 -7.86 -9.70 10.47
C TYR A 82 -7.90 -10.30 11.87
N LEU A 83 -9.10 -10.49 12.43
CA LEU A 83 -9.26 -11.13 13.72
C LEU A 83 -8.73 -12.57 13.70
N GLU A 84 -9.08 -13.36 12.69
CA GLU A 84 -8.59 -14.74 12.54
C GLU A 84 -7.06 -14.79 12.44
N GLU A 85 -6.46 -13.90 11.63
CA GLU A 85 -5.00 -13.82 11.50
C GLU A 85 -4.32 -13.37 12.80
N LEU A 86 -4.94 -12.43 13.53
CA LEU A 86 -4.46 -12.00 14.83
C LEU A 86 -4.52 -13.13 15.85
N GLU A 87 -5.63 -13.83 15.95
CA GLU A 87 -5.82 -14.97 16.86
C GLU A 87 -4.76 -16.05 16.60
N ARG A 88 -4.49 -16.38 15.35
CA ARG A 88 -3.44 -17.32 14.95
C ARG A 88 -2.05 -16.85 15.40
N THR A 89 -1.78 -15.56 15.25
CA THR A 89 -0.47 -14.98 15.61
C THR A 89 -0.29 -14.96 17.14
N VAL A 90 -1.31 -14.53 17.88
CA VAL A 90 -1.29 -14.50 19.35
C VAL A 90 -1.22 -15.91 19.95
N ALA A 91 -1.80 -16.92 19.29
CA ALA A 91 -1.71 -18.32 19.73
C ALA A 91 -0.26 -18.81 19.84
N LEU A 92 0.71 -18.21 19.14
CA LEU A 92 2.13 -18.51 19.30
C LEU A 92 2.63 -18.23 20.72
N LEU A 93 2.06 -17.25 21.41
CA LEU A 93 2.45 -16.88 22.79
C LEU A 93 2.07 -17.95 23.84
N ALA A 94 1.22 -18.91 23.47
CA ALA A 94 0.90 -20.04 24.36
C ALA A 94 2.03 -21.07 24.48
N PHE A 95 3.07 -20.95 23.67
CA PHE A 95 4.21 -21.87 23.64
C PHE A 95 5.46 -21.19 24.20
N GLU A 96 6.21 -21.89 25.07
CA GLU A 96 7.48 -21.35 25.62
C GLU A 96 8.53 -21.13 24.52
N ASP A 97 8.61 -22.05 23.56
CA ASP A 97 9.43 -21.92 22.36
C ASP A 97 8.54 -22.16 21.13
N PRO A 98 7.92 -21.11 20.58
CA PRO A 98 6.97 -21.26 19.46
C PRO A 98 7.57 -21.89 18.21
N ALA A 99 8.88 -21.70 17.99
CA ALA A 99 9.55 -22.24 16.81
C ALA A 99 9.66 -23.79 16.84
N THR A 100 9.75 -24.38 18.01
CA THR A 100 9.92 -25.83 18.17
C THR A 100 8.70 -26.55 18.72
N SER A 101 7.88 -25.87 19.53
CA SER A 101 6.76 -26.47 20.27
C SER A 101 5.40 -26.22 19.64
N ALA A 102 5.27 -25.19 18.78
CA ALA A 102 4.01 -24.89 18.12
C ALA A 102 3.71 -25.88 16.98
N PRO A 103 2.43 -26.13 16.69
CA PRO A 103 2.04 -26.86 15.47
C PRO A 103 2.64 -26.22 14.21
N SER A 104 2.97 -27.02 13.19
CA SER A 104 3.61 -26.54 11.96
C SER A 104 2.85 -25.38 11.30
N THR A 105 1.52 -25.41 11.34
CA THR A 105 0.66 -24.35 10.79
C THR A 105 0.81 -22.99 11.48
N LEU A 106 1.19 -22.97 12.76
CA LEU A 106 1.49 -21.75 13.50
C LEU A 106 2.98 -21.40 13.40
N ALA A 107 3.86 -22.39 13.46
CA ALA A 107 5.30 -22.19 13.35
C ALA A 107 5.71 -21.57 12.01
N GLU A 108 4.96 -21.82 10.92
CA GLU A 108 5.13 -21.19 9.61
C GLU A 108 5.06 -19.64 9.67
N LEU A 109 4.33 -19.07 10.64
CA LEU A 109 4.28 -17.62 10.84
C LEU A 109 5.63 -17.04 11.29
N LEU A 110 6.46 -17.86 11.92
CA LEU A 110 7.82 -17.49 12.34
C LEU A 110 8.86 -17.70 11.23
N ASP A 111 8.48 -18.24 10.07
CA ASP A 111 9.40 -18.40 8.95
C ASP A 111 9.86 -17.04 8.42
N VAL A 112 11.15 -16.93 8.09
CA VAL A 112 11.74 -15.71 7.53
C VAL A 112 11.07 -15.30 6.22
N SER A 113 10.51 -16.27 5.46
CA SER A 113 9.76 -16.00 4.24
C SER A 113 8.53 -15.11 4.43
N GLN A 114 7.99 -15.02 5.66
CA GLN A 114 6.89 -14.08 5.96
C GLN A 114 7.33 -12.61 5.80
N ARG A 115 8.60 -12.30 6.12
CA ARG A 115 9.17 -10.97 5.86
C ARG A 115 9.19 -10.65 4.36
N ASP A 116 9.56 -11.63 3.54
CA ASP A 116 9.58 -11.44 2.08
C ASP A 116 8.18 -11.23 1.52
N LYS A 117 7.18 -11.94 2.04
CA LYS A 117 5.77 -11.72 1.65
C LYS A 117 5.29 -10.32 2.02
N ALA A 118 5.51 -9.89 3.27
CA ALA A 118 5.15 -8.55 3.71
C ALA A 118 5.88 -7.47 2.90
N ALA A 119 7.17 -7.66 2.62
CA ALA A 119 7.96 -6.76 1.78
C ALA A 119 7.46 -6.68 0.34
N ALA A 120 7.01 -7.80 -0.24
CA ALA A 120 6.46 -7.85 -1.59
C ALA A 120 5.10 -7.13 -1.68
N GLU A 121 4.22 -7.36 -0.70
CA GLU A 121 2.91 -6.69 -0.61
C GLU A 121 3.08 -5.17 -0.45
N LEU A 122 3.98 -4.73 0.43
CA LEU A 122 4.29 -3.32 0.62
C LEU A 122 4.87 -2.68 -0.65
N ASN A 123 5.82 -3.34 -1.30
CA ASN A 123 6.38 -2.86 -2.56
C ASN A 123 5.32 -2.74 -3.67
N ALA A 124 4.38 -3.67 -3.75
CA ALA A 124 3.27 -3.61 -4.69
C ALA A 124 2.35 -2.40 -4.40
N ALA A 125 2.06 -2.12 -3.12
CA ALA A 125 1.27 -0.95 -2.72
C ALA A 125 1.96 0.37 -3.08
N ILE A 126 3.28 0.48 -2.84
CA ILE A 126 4.07 1.66 -3.22
C ILE A 126 4.05 1.85 -4.75
N LEU A 127 4.23 0.78 -5.52
CA LEU A 127 4.17 0.85 -6.99
C LEU A 127 2.79 1.26 -7.50
N ALA A 128 1.72 0.73 -6.89
CA ALA A 128 0.35 1.10 -7.23
C ALA A 128 0.09 2.59 -6.97
N SER A 129 0.51 3.11 -5.82
CA SER A 129 0.42 4.54 -5.50
C SER A 129 1.18 5.40 -6.51
N GLN A 130 2.43 5.06 -6.82
CA GLN A 130 3.24 5.75 -7.82
C GLN A 130 2.67 5.62 -9.25
N GLY A 131 2.00 4.51 -9.56
CA GLY A 131 1.29 4.30 -10.82
C GLY A 131 0.07 5.21 -10.96
N HIS A 132 -0.70 5.39 -9.89
CA HIS A 132 -1.82 6.33 -9.87
C HIS A 132 -1.39 7.79 -9.99
N GLU A 133 -0.26 8.16 -9.41
CA GLU A 133 0.33 9.50 -9.58
C GLU A 133 0.84 9.73 -11.00
N LYS A 134 1.27 8.65 -11.68
CA LYS A 134 1.74 8.67 -13.08
C LYS A 134 0.61 8.48 -14.09
N ASP A 135 -0.62 8.19 -13.65
CA ASP A 135 -1.76 8.19 -14.55
C ASP A 135 -1.88 9.60 -15.15
N PRO A 136 -1.59 9.74 -16.46
CA PRO A 136 -1.56 11.07 -17.05
C PRO A 136 -2.95 11.68 -16.86
N LYS A 137 -3.01 12.87 -16.26
CA LYS A 137 -4.24 13.67 -16.18
C LYS A 137 -4.83 13.93 -17.56
N LEU A 138 -4.06 13.62 -18.59
CA LEU A 138 -4.41 13.79 -20.01
C LEU A 138 -5.73 13.12 -20.40
N PRO A 139 -6.03 11.84 -20.08
CA PRO A 139 -7.33 11.25 -20.42
C PRO A 139 -8.52 11.91 -19.74
N SER A 140 -8.36 12.39 -18.51
CA SER A 140 -9.43 13.11 -17.81
C SER A 140 -9.62 14.52 -18.37
N VAL A 141 -8.54 15.21 -18.72
CA VAL A 141 -8.57 16.53 -19.38
C VAL A 141 -9.16 16.42 -20.78
N LEU A 142 -8.80 15.40 -21.54
CA LEU A 142 -9.36 15.14 -22.87
C LEU A 142 -10.87 14.83 -22.79
N ARG A 143 -11.28 14.04 -21.81
CA ARG A 143 -12.70 13.74 -21.58
C ARG A 143 -13.49 14.99 -21.22
N MET A 144 -12.90 15.86 -20.38
CA MET A 144 -13.48 17.16 -20.02
C MET A 144 -13.56 18.11 -21.24
N LEU A 145 -12.54 18.14 -22.07
CA LEU A 145 -12.52 18.94 -23.31
C LEU A 145 -13.60 18.49 -24.30
N LEU A 146 -13.75 17.18 -24.53
CA LEU A 146 -14.79 16.61 -25.35
C LEU A 146 -16.20 16.91 -24.82
N TRP A 147 -16.36 16.82 -23.49
CA TRP A 147 -17.63 17.17 -22.85
C TRP A 147 -17.96 18.66 -22.99
N LEU A 148 -16.98 19.55 -22.78
CA LEU A 148 -17.14 21.00 -23.00
C LEU A 148 -17.48 21.34 -24.45
N GLN A 149 -16.79 20.70 -25.39
CA GLN A 149 -17.11 20.87 -26.83
C GLN A 149 -18.56 20.44 -27.10
N GLY A 150 -19.00 19.31 -26.59
CA GLY A 150 -20.37 18.84 -26.72
C GLY A 150 -21.43 19.78 -26.11
N GLN A 151 -21.08 20.47 -25.00
CA GLN A 151 -21.97 21.49 -24.41
C GLN A 151 -22.06 22.79 -25.20
N LEU A 152 -20.99 23.15 -25.89
CA LEU A 152 -20.92 24.35 -26.73
C LEU A 152 -21.48 24.13 -28.12
N ASP A 153 -21.50 22.87 -28.59
CA ASP A 153 -22.07 22.50 -29.89
C ASP A 153 -23.56 22.90 -29.97
N GLY A 154 -23.91 23.70 -30.92
CA GLY A 154 -25.25 24.22 -31.11
C GLY A 154 -25.59 25.49 -30.30
N ARG A 155 -24.68 26.03 -29.49
CA ARG A 155 -24.89 27.28 -28.73
C ARG A 155 -24.03 28.42 -29.27
N VAL A 156 -22.79 28.12 -29.63
CA VAL A 156 -21.81 29.13 -30.08
C VAL A 156 -20.91 28.54 -31.16
N ALA A 157 -20.58 29.36 -32.16
CA ALA A 157 -19.54 29.02 -33.16
C ALA A 157 -18.16 29.26 -32.51
N TYR A 158 -17.34 28.23 -32.42
CA TYR A 158 -15.99 28.27 -31.79
C TYR A 158 -15.04 27.35 -32.56
N PRO A 159 -13.72 27.61 -32.53
CA PRO A 159 -12.73 26.69 -33.08
C PRO A 159 -12.71 25.37 -32.36
N LYS A 160 -12.82 24.25 -33.09
CA LYS A 160 -12.83 22.89 -32.50
C LYS A 160 -11.47 22.23 -32.68
N VAL A 161 -11.06 21.48 -31.64
CA VAL A 161 -9.94 20.55 -31.76
C VAL A 161 -10.47 19.29 -32.43
N THR A 162 -10.05 19.04 -33.66
CA THR A 162 -10.49 17.89 -34.47
C THR A 162 -9.48 16.75 -34.46
N ASP A 163 -8.22 17.05 -34.19
CA ASP A 163 -7.14 16.05 -34.05
C ASP A 163 -6.34 16.33 -32.79
N LEU A 164 -6.45 15.39 -31.86
CA LEU A 164 -5.78 15.46 -30.55
C LEU A 164 -4.26 15.18 -30.62
N THR A 165 -3.81 14.57 -31.73
CA THR A 165 -2.38 14.27 -31.93
C THR A 165 -1.60 15.47 -32.43
N THR A 166 -2.24 16.29 -33.22
CA THR A 166 -1.63 17.49 -33.84
C THR A 166 -2.08 18.79 -33.19
N ALA A 167 -3.09 18.74 -32.30
CA ALA A 167 -3.73 19.89 -31.66
C ALA A 167 -4.24 20.94 -32.68
N LEU A 168 -4.59 20.51 -33.90
CA LEU A 168 -5.10 21.37 -34.93
C LEU A 168 -6.49 21.90 -34.57
N LEU A 169 -6.63 23.21 -34.66
CA LEU A 169 -7.90 23.92 -34.51
C LEU A 169 -8.53 24.12 -35.89
N HIS A 170 -9.80 23.77 -36.02
CA HIS A 170 -10.62 24.13 -37.17
C HIS A 170 -11.50 25.32 -36.80
N ASP A 171 -11.39 26.39 -37.61
CA ASP A 171 -12.27 27.54 -37.44
C ASP A 171 -13.73 27.18 -37.79
N PRO A 172 -14.70 27.80 -37.12
CA PRO A 172 -16.10 27.58 -37.44
C PRO A 172 -16.38 28.04 -38.86
N PRO A 173 -17.34 27.40 -39.58
CA PRO A 173 -17.74 27.86 -40.88
C PRO A 173 -18.22 29.31 -40.76
N SER A 174 -17.67 30.18 -41.61
CA SER A 174 -18.12 31.57 -41.73
C SER A 174 -19.59 31.58 -42.13
N LEU A 175 -20.42 32.28 -41.32
CA LEU A 175 -21.82 32.52 -41.58
C LEU A 175 -22.03 33.30 -42.92
#